data_7676a08fdb62f0a1aff39fa87278f1c2
#
_entry.id   7676a08fdb62f0a1aff39fa87278f1c2
#
_cell.length_a   1.000
_cell.length_b   1.000
_cell.length_c   1.000
_cell.angle_alpha   90.00
_cell.angle_beta   90.00
_cell.angle_gamma   90.00
#
_symmetry.space_group_name_H-M   'P 1'
#
loop_
_entity.id
_entity.type
_entity.pdbx_description
1 polymer ?
#
loop_
_entity_poly.entity_id
_entity_poly.type
_entity_poly.pdbx_seq_one_letter_code
_entity_poly.pdbx_strand_id
1 'polypeptide(L)'
;ARVSEEQMEYSKKSMEAKGLQFTTVGVAKLLSLQVVQRVLKGGNDVLFSDVDVAWLGDPWTYLDTEPLADLLISIDCLSPRYDEGRAPPIRYWANYFPAQAWPGWWPRCGHTHGDSYGVAYNAGVLFLRANERAFVFMDAFVDNMLKMAAPADNHLEGTMLHDMTDQESLIQLVAEGAYPLKMLPGSKRVFTTMKGRLNAGTFPVSVVANGHVYFVQQHHQKVGKSPIAVHATFNPGGNPGKVHRFREAHLWHADPEAYYVDPGHNGFIAYDGTVPLELLDARTAGSQLEAHLRLMAFYAHVTMHLLALGRVLGRVPVMPQLICLCDRDEHPDILPSCTTGGSDLELPFECPMDALFNTQEWADRGVDFRPASFLEHNRLPLEEKSSAAVASLGAQDTKPVEGGGSKWRYEQRYNESTHLWERLPKPAPQHVVYLDSPVVDNKVVQRLRGMKNFRVLRLAGLSPATTYCAKSLDADTATLEQLVARLIRDNNWCCAAFDKAAPGTYR
;
A
#
# COMPACT_ATOMS: atom_id res chain seq x y z
N ALA A 1 -6.04 -22.97 6.44
CA ALA A 1 -5.83 -24.15 5.58
C ALA A 1 -5.75 -23.67 4.13
N ARG A 2 -4.66 -23.94 3.42
CA ARG A 2 -4.56 -23.64 1.98
C ARG A 2 -5.36 -24.70 1.23
N VAL A 3 -6.30 -24.29 0.42
CA VAL A 3 -6.98 -25.15 -0.54
C VAL A 3 -6.03 -25.37 -1.72
N SER A 4 -5.78 -26.60 -2.15
CA SER A 4 -4.91 -26.87 -3.29
C SER A 4 -5.59 -26.47 -4.62
N GLU A 5 -4.80 -26.19 -5.67
CA GLU A 5 -5.33 -25.88 -6.99
C GLU A 5 -6.24 -27.00 -7.52
N GLU A 6 -5.87 -28.28 -7.30
CA GLU A 6 -6.69 -29.42 -7.67
C GLU A 6 -8.04 -29.45 -6.90
N GLN A 7 -8.04 -29.09 -5.63
CA GLN A 7 -9.28 -28.99 -4.85
C GLN A 7 -10.17 -27.85 -5.34
N MET A 8 -9.58 -26.72 -5.73
CA MET A 8 -10.31 -25.60 -6.32
C MET A 8 -10.92 -25.98 -7.67
N GLU A 9 -10.15 -26.60 -8.55
CA GLU A 9 -10.62 -27.02 -9.87
C GLU A 9 -11.70 -28.10 -9.75
N TYR A 10 -11.56 -29.09 -8.86
CA TYR A 10 -12.59 -30.08 -8.57
C TYR A 10 -13.87 -29.43 -8.06
N SER A 11 -13.76 -28.49 -7.13
CA SER A 11 -14.90 -27.76 -6.60
C SER A 11 -15.60 -26.92 -7.65
N LYS A 12 -14.83 -26.24 -8.51
CA LYS A 12 -15.37 -25.48 -9.63
C LYS A 12 -16.18 -26.35 -10.57
N LYS A 13 -15.62 -27.47 -11.05
CA LYS A 13 -16.33 -28.43 -11.90
C LYS A 13 -17.61 -29.00 -11.25
N SER A 14 -17.54 -29.27 -9.93
CA SER A 14 -18.70 -29.74 -9.18
C SER A 14 -19.81 -28.69 -9.07
N MET A 15 -19.46 -27.42 -8.99
CA MET A 15 -20.42 -26.30 -8.96
C MET A 15 -20.99 -26.01 -10.36
N GLU A 16 -20.16 -26.04 -11.39
CA GLU A 16 -20.60 -25.92 -12.79
C GLU A 16 -21.60 -27.02 -13.16
N ALA A 17 -21.37 -28.26 -12.71
CA ALA A 17 -22.31 -29.36 -12.88
C ALA A 17 -23.67 -29.12 -12.20
N LYS A 18 -23.75 -28.22 -11.22
CA LYS A 18 -24.98 -27.75 -10.57
C LYS A 18 -25.56 -26.47 -11.18
N GLY A 19 -25.02 -26.03 -12.32
CA GLY A 19 -25.44 -24.80 -12.98
C GLY A 19 -24.95 -23.51 -12.32
N LEU A 20 -23.96 -23.58 -11.44
CA LEU A 20 -23.39 -22.40 -10.76
C LEU A 20 -22.15 -21.90 -11.53
N GLN A 21 -22.07 -20.60 -11.74
CA GLN A 21 -20.94 -19.97 -12.39
C GLN A 21 -20.12 -19.16 -11.37
N PHE A 22 -18.86 -19.57 -11.19
CA PHE A 22 -17.91 -18.85 -10.33
C PHE A 22 -16.57 -18.72 -11.04
N THR A 23 -15.87 -17.64 -10.77
CA THR A 23 -14.44 -17.56 -11.00
C THR A 23 -13.70 -18.47 -10.02
N THR A 24 -12.44 -18.77 -10.31
CA THR A 24 -11.58 -19.52 -9.38
C THR A 24 -11.48 -18.82 -8.01
N VAL A 25 -11.43 -17.49 -8.00
CA VAL A 25 -11.42 -16.68 -6.77
C VAL A 25 -12.75 -16.82 -6.02
N GLY A 26 -13.88 -16.72 -6.70
CA GLY A 26 -15.21 -16.89 -6.09
C GLY A 26 -15.40 -18.26 -5.44
N VAL A 27 -14.90 -19.33 -6.10
CA VAL A 27 -14.89 -20.68 -5.52
C VAL A 27 -14.05 -20.73 -4.25
N ALA A 28 -12.84 -20.18 -4.26
CA ALA A 28 -11.95 -20.18 -3.09
C ALA A 28 -12.57 -19.42 -1.92
N LYS A 29 -13.19 -18.28 -2.16
CA LYS A 29 -13.90 -17.48 -1.13
C LYS A 29 -15.09 -18.26 -0.57
N LEU A 30 -15.95 -18.85 -1.40
CA LEU A 30 -17.07 -19.68 -0.92
C LEU A 30 -16.61 -20.86 -0.07
N LEU A 31 -15.57 -21.58 -0.49
CA LEU A 31 -15.02 -22.69 0.30
C LEU A 31 -14.48 -22.21 1.64
N SER A 32 -13.83 -21.06 1.69
CA SER A 32 -13.35 -20.46 2.92
C SER A 32 -14.50 -20.13 3.87
N LEU A 33 -15.59 -19.54 3.38
CA LEU A 33 -16.79 -19.23 4.17
C LEU A 33 -17.48 -20.51 4.68
N GLN A 34 -17.52 -21.59 3.88
CA GLN A 34 -18.05 -22.88 4.33
C GLN A 34 -17.19 -23.51 5.42
N VAL A 35 -15.87 -23.34 5.40
CA VAL A 35 -14.99 -23.77 6.49
C VAL A 35 -15.27 -22.96 7.75
N VAL A 36 -15.36 -21.63 7.64
CA VAL A 36 -15.73 -20.75 8.77
C VAL A 36 -17.07 -21.19 9.37
N GLN A 37 -18.09 -21.42 8.55
CA GLN A 37 -19.41 -21.88 8.97
C GLN A 37 -19.33 -23.18 9.78
N ARG A 38 -18.56 -24.17 9.33
CA ARG A 38 -18.39 -25.46 10.02
C ARG A 38 -17.71 -25.31 11.37
N VAL A 39 -16.61 -24.52 11.43
CA VAL A 39 -15.86 -24.27 12.66
C VAL A 39 -16.76 -23.56 13.68
N LEU A 40 -17.50 -22.54 13.22
CA LEU A 40 -18.42 -21.78 14.05
C LEU A 40 -19.55 -22.67 14.61
N LYS A 41 -20.19 -23.48 13.76
CA LYS A 41 -21.24 -24.45 14.20
C LYS A 41 -20.68 -25.56 15.12
N GLY A 42 -19.38 -25.79 15.11
CA GLY A 42 -18.68 -26.63 16.08
C GLY A 42 -18.50 -25.99 17.46
N GLY A 43 -19.01 -24.77 17.67
CA GLY A 43 -18.97 -24.07 18.97
C GLY A 43 -17.69 -23.27 19.21
N ASN A 44 -16.91 -22.98 18.16
CA ASN A 44 -15.69 -22.19 18.29
C ASN A 44 -15.88 -20.80 17.69
N ASP A 45 -15.46 -19.77 18.41
CA ASP A 45 -15.32 -18.43 17.85
C ASP A 45 -14.32 -18.45 16.69
N VAL A 46 -14.56 -17.66 15.65
CA VAL A 46 -13.72 -17.63 14.45
C VAL A 46 -13.22 -16.22 14.17
N LEU A 47 -11.91 -16.11 14.08
CA LEU A 47 -11.26 -14.94 13.48
C LEU A 47 -10.77 -15.32 12.09
N PHE A 48 -11.43 -14.81 11.08
CA PHE A 48 -11.09 -15.00 9.66
C PHE A 48 -10.30 -13.81 9.15
N SER A 49 -9.26 -14.06 8.35
CA SER A 49 -8.56 -12.99 7.64
C SER A 49 -8.13 -13.43 6.25
N ASP A 50 -8.05 -12.48 5.35
CA ASP A 50 -7.41 -12.65 4.04
C ASP A 50 -5.90 -12.89 4.20
N VAL A 51 -5.27 -13.40 3.13
CA VAL A 51 -3.85 -13.78 3.14
C VAL A 51 -2.90 -12.58 3.11
N ASP A 52 -3.41 -11.42 2.76
CA ASP A 52 -2.70 -10.13 2.70
C ASP A 52 -2.96 -9.28 3.95
N VAL A 53 -3.23 -9.93 5.07
CA VAL A 53 -3.33 -9.33 6.40
C VAL A 53 -2.10 -9.73 7.21
N ALA A 54 -1.37 -8.75 7.74
CA ALA A 54 -0.30 -8.96 8.70
C ALA A 54 -0.83 -8.68 10.13
N TRP A 55 -0.62 -9.65 11.02
CA TRP A 55 -0.97 -9.52 12.44
C TRP A 55 0.23 -9.00 13.22
N LEU A 56 0.05 -7.88 13.91
CA LEU A 56 1.10 -7.17 14.66
C LEU A 56 0.93 -7.29 16.17
N GLY A 57 -0.22 -7.76 16.62
CA GLY A 57 -0.53 -7.92 18.03
C GLY A 57 -1.59 -9.00 18.26
N ASP A 58 -1.89 -9.25 19.54
CA ASP A 58 -2.90 -10.22 19.95
C ASP A 58 -4.31 -9.64 19.71
N PRO A 59 -5.11 -10.25 18.81
CA PRO A 59 -6.45 -9.77 18.49
C PRO A 59 -7.41 -9.84 19.70
N TRP A 60 -7.19 -10.76 20.62
CA TRP A 60 -8.05 -10.94 21.79
C TRP A 60 -8.06 -9.71 22.68
N THR A 61 -6.99 -8.94 22.72
CA THR A 61 -6.93 -7.68 23.47
C THR A 61 -8.01 -6.68 23.07
N TYR A 62 -8.49 -6.73 21.82
CA TYR A 62 -9.60 -5.91 21.36
C TYR A 62 -10.93 -6.67 21.39
N LEU A 63 -10.96 -7.94 20.97
CA LEU A 63 -12.18 -8.74 20.89
C LEU A 63 -12.91 -8.86 22.23
N ASP A 64 -12.17 -8.90 23.32
CA ASP A 64 -12.71 -8.94 24.68
C ASP A 64 -13.36 -7.61 25.10
N THR A 65 -13.06 -6.51 24.42
CA THR A 65 -13.68 -5.20 24.70
C THR A 65 -15.07 -5.04 24.07
N GLU A 66 -15.43 -5.91 23.11
CA GLU A 66 -16.71 -5.86 22.40
C GLU A 66 -17.52 -7.16 22.59
N PRO A 67 -17.88 -7.52 23.86
CA PRO A 67 -18.52 -8.80 24.17
C PRO A 67 -19.95 -8.91 23.60
N LEU A 68 -20.56 -7.80 23.20
CA LEU A 68 -21.92 -7.75 22.66
C LEU A 68 -21.97 -8.06 21.16
N ALA A 69 -20.84 -8.07 20.47
CA ALA A 69 -20.78 -8.32 19.04
C ALA A 69 -20.87 -9.81 18.73
N ASP A 70 -21.78 -10.18 17.85
CA ASP A 70 -21.82 -11.52 17.22
C ASP A 70 -20.88 -11.56 16.01
N LEU A 71 -20.72 -10.42 15.35
CA LEU A 71 -19.88 -10.20 14.18
C LEU A 71 -19.12 -8.87 14.33
N LEU A 72 -17.79 -8.87 14.12
CA LEU A 72 -17.00 -7.66 13.92
C LEU A 72 -16.38 -7.69 12.52
N ILE A 73 -16.37 -6.54 11.86
CA ILE A 73 -16.01 -6.39 10.44
C ILE A 73 -14.94 -5.32 10.31
N SER A 74 -13.89 -5.57 9.53
CA SER A 74 -12.95 -4.52 9.12
C SER A 74 -13.61 -3.51 8.17
N ILE A 75 -13.03 -2.32 8.07
CA ILE A 75 -13.61 -1.23 7.28
C ILE A 75 -12.55 -0.53 6.42
N ASP A 76 -12.99 -0.01 5.28
CA ASP A 76 -12.18 0.78 4.36
C ASP A 76 -12.27 2.29 4.63
N CYS A 77 -12.46 2.66 5.90
CA CYS A 77 -12.47 4.05 6.32
C CYS A 77 -11.08 4.70 6.15
N LEU A 78 -11.02 5.89 5.56
CA LEU A 78 -9.77 6.63 5.35
C LEU A 78 -9.53 7.73 6.39
N SER A 79 -10.45 7.94 7.35
CA SER A 79 -10.26 8.91 8.42
C SER A 79 -10.37 8.26 9.80
N PRO A 80 -9.24 7.87 10.41
CA PRO A 80 -9.22 7.42 11.80
C PRO A 80 -9.84 8.41 12.78
N ARG A 81 -9.66 9.71 12.56
CA ARG A 81 -10.25 10.74 13.42
C ARG A 81 -11.77 10.72 13.36
N TYR A 82 -12.34 10.54 12.18
CA TYR A 82 -13.78 10.46 12.02
C TYR A 82 -14.33 9.13 12.55
N ASP A 83 -13.68 8.03 12.24
CA ASP A 83 -14.05 6.70 12.73
C ASP A 83 -14.06 6.60 14.27
N GLU A 84 -13.20 7.36 14.93
CA GLU A 84 -13.16 7.47 16.40
C GLU A 84 -14.07 8.56 16.97
N GLY A 85 -14.87 9.24 16.14
CA GLY A 85 -15.78 10.31 16.56
C GLY A 85 -15.07 11.61 16.97
N ARG A 86 -13.83 11.84 16.55
CA ARG A 86 -13.02 13.02 16.88
C ARG A 86 -13.12 14.15 15.85
N ALA A 87 -13.73 13.89 14.70
CA ALA A 87 -13.95 14.89 13.66
C ALA A 87 -15.45 15.05 13.39
N PRO A 88 -15.92 16.25 13.03
CA PRO A 88 -17.29 16.45 12.60
C PRO A 88 -17.55 15.68 11.29
N PRO A 89 -18.79 15.27 11.02
CA PRO A 89 -19.14 14.60 9.79
C PRO A 89 -18.72 15.46 8.60
N ILE A 90 -17.98 14.84 7.67
CA ILE A 90 -17.50 15.52 6.47
C ILE A 90 -18.72 15.75 5.56
N ARG A 91 -19.33 16.92 5.65
CA ARG A 91 -20.46 17.32 4.79
C ARG A 91 -20.11 17.40 3.30
N TYR A 92 -18.82 17.30 2.96
CA TYR A 92 -18.29 17.51 1.61
C TYR A 92 -18.87 16.53 0.58
N TRP A 93 -19.18 15.31 1.00
CA TRP A 93 -19.63 14.25 0.09
C TRP A 93 -21.12 14.24 -0.18
N ALA A 94 -21.94 14.78 0.71
CA ALA A 94 -23.40 14.83 0.53
C ALA A 94 -23.83 15.67 -0.67
N ASN A 95 -22.98 16.60 -1.13
CA ASN A 95 -23.26 17.47 -2.25
C ASN A 95 -22.76 16.96 -3.61
N TYR A 96 -21.85 15.99 -3.63
CA TYR A 96 -21.23 15.50 -4.87
C TYR A 96 -21.89 14.25 -5.44
N PHE A 97 -22.50 13.42 -4.60
CA PHE A 97 -23.22 12.23 -5.08
C PHE A 97 -24.60 12.17 -4.45
N PRO A 98 -25.65 12.19 -5.27
CA PRO A 98 -26.99 11.93 -4.77
C PRO A 98 -26.98 10.52 -4.16
N ALA A 99 -27.55 10.40 -2.96
CA ALA A 99 -27.56 9.17 -2.14
C ALA A 99 -28.15 7.92 -2.86
N GLN A 100 -28.55 8.04 -4.10
CA GLN A 100 -29.18 7.04 -4.95
C GLN A 100 -28.26 6.43 -6.01
N ALA A 101 -27.05 6.99 -6.24
CA ALA A 101 -26.27 6.60 -7.41
C ALA A 101 -25.45 5.32 -7.24
N TRP A 102 -24.87 5.03 -6.06
CA TRP A 102 -24.06 3.81 -5.85
C TRP A 102 -24.00 3.43 -4.36
N PRO A 103 -24.73 2.42 -3.92
CA PRO A 103 -24.58 1.87 -2.59
C PRO A 103 -23.33 0.97 -2.58
N GLY A 104 -22.21 1.40 -2.03
CA GLY A 104 -21.19 0.45 -1.61
C GLY A 104 -19.73 0.70 -1.94
N TRP A 105 -19.36 1.69 -2.75
CA TRP A 105 -17.98 1.80 -3.26
C TRP A 105 -17.09 2.87 -2.60
N TRP A 106 -17.60 3.63 -1.65
CA TRP A 106 -16.80 4.71 -1.04
C TRP A 106 -16.52 4.46 0.44
N PRO A 107 -15.29 4.71 0.90
CA PRO A 107 -14.94 4.54 2.31
C PRO A 107 -15.69 5.58 3.16
N ARG A 108 -16.88 5.24 3.58
CA ARG A 108 -17.64 6.03 4.53
C ARG A 108 -17.37 5.52 5.92
N CYS A 109 -16.70 6.34 6.71
CA CYS A 109 -16.64 6.16 8.14
C CYS A 109 -17.96 6.64 8.73
N GLY A 110 -18.65 5.89 9.54
CA GLY A 110 -19.94 6.39 9.95
C GLY A 110 -20.64 5.67 11.07
N HIS A 111 -19.99 4.72 11.69
CA HIS A 111 -20.64 3.93 12.75
C HIS A 111 -20.98 4.72 14.00
N THR A 112 -20.25 5.82 14.26
CA THR A 112 -20.40 6.59 15.51
C THR A 112 -21.54 7.59 15.48
N HIS A 113 -22.19 7.82 14.33
CA HIS A 113 -23.11 8.94 14.18
C HIS A 113 -24.52 8.59 13.68
N GLY A 114 -24.91 7.34 13.65
CA GLY A 114 -26.31 6.92 13.38
C GLY A 114 -26.94 7.28 12.01
N ASP A 115 -26.34 8.21 11.29
CA ASP A 115 -26.96 8.84 10.11
C ASP A 115 -26.31 8.42 8.79
N SER A 116 -25.33 7.52 8.80
CA SER A 116 -24.55 7.24 7.60
C SER A 116 -25.05 6.05 6.82
N TYR A 117 -25.62 6.33 5.69
CA TYR A 117 -25.81 5.33 4.63
C TYR A 117 -24.45 4.91 4.08
N GLY A 118 -24.16 3.60 4.12
CA GLY A 118 -23.03 3.02 3.41
C GLY A 118 -21.70 3.11 4.12
N VAL A 119 -21.54 2.31 5.17
CA VAL A 119 -20.22 1.99 5.69
C VAL A 119 -19.51 1.08 4.69
N ALA A 120 -18.28 1.38 4.37
CA ALA A 120 -17.45 0.51 3.55
C ALA A 120 -16.94 -0.66 4.39
N TYR A 121 -17.77 -1.68 4.55
CA TYR A 121 -17.35 -2.93 5.16
C TYR A 121 -16.34 -3.64 4.26
N ASN A 122 -15.31 -4.20 4.88
CA ASN A 122 -14.30 -4.98 4.21
C ASN A 122 -14.30 -6.41 4.74
N ALA A 123 -14.46 -7.39 3.86
CA ALA A 123 -14.55 -8.81 4.23
C ALA A 123 -13.19 -9.44 4.59
N GLY A 124 -12.09 -8.69 4.51
CA GLY A 124 -10.75 -9.22 4.71
C GLY A 124 -10.38 -9.55 6.14
N VAL A 125 -11.09 -8.98 7.15
CA VAL A 125 -10.96 -9.41 8.56
C VAL A 125 -12.34 -9.45 9.18
N LEU A 126 -12.77 -10.64 9.60
CA LEU A 126 -14.05 -10.90 10.24
C LEU A 126 -13.84 -11.68 11.53
N PHE A 127 -14.47 -11.24 12.63
CA PHE A 127 -14.59 -12.04 13.83
C PHE A 127 -16.06 -12.45 14.01
N LEU A 128 -16.30 -13.73 14.30
CA LEU A 128 -17.62 -14.29 14.53
C LEU A 128 -17.61 -15.03 15.87
N ARG A 129 -18.57 -14.74 16.70
CA ARG A 129 -18.79 -15.41 17.98
C ARG A 129 -19.70 -16.62 17.79
N ALA A 130 -19.34 -17.75 18.37
CA ALA A 130 -20.11 -18.99 18.23
C ALA A 130 -21.43 -18.93 19.00
N ASN A 131 -22.49 -18.44 18.34
CA ASN A 131 -23.84 -18.38 18.86
C ASN A 131 -24.88 -18.48 17.72
N GLU A 132 -26.14 -18.70 18.09
CA GLU A 132 -27.25 -18.88 17.15
C GLU A 132 -27.39 -17.75 16.13
N ARG A 133 -27.14 -16.48 16.55
CA ARG A 133 -27.27 -15.32 15.65
C ARG A 133 -26.19 -15.33 14.57
N ALA A 134 -24.95 -15.65 14.97
CA ALA A 134 -23.85 -15.77 14.02
C ALA A 134 -24.02 -17.00 13.10
N PHE A 135 -24.63 -18.09 13.57
CA PHE A 135 -24.94 -19.25 12.71
C PHE A 135 -25.95 -18.88 11.64
N VAL A 136 -27.03 -18.17 12.00
CA VAL A 136 -28.04 -17.68 11.05
C VAL A 136 -27.43 -16.72 10.03
N PHE A 137 -26.52 -15.85 10.49
CA PHE A 137 -25.79 -14.96 9.58
C PHE A 137 -24.93 -15.74 8.60
N MET A 138 -24.12 -16.70 9.08
CA MET A 138 -23.23 -17.48 8.21
C MET A 138 -24.00 -18.35 7.21
N ASP A 139 -25.14 -18.91 7.61
CA ASP A 139 -26.02 -19.63 6.69
C ASP A 139 -26.52 -18.69 5.58
N ALA A 140 -27.00 -17.52 5.95
CA ALA A 140 -27.44 -16.52 4.99
C ALA A 140 -26.29 -16.02 4.08
N PHE A 141 -25.08 -15.90 4.63
CA PHE A 141 -23.91 -15.43 3.87
C PHE A 141 -23.51 -16.45 2.79
N VAL A 142 -23.40 -17.72 3.16
CA VAL A 142 -23.11 -18.82 2.21
C VAL A 142 -24.24 -18.94 1.16
N ASP A 143 -25.50 -18.91 1.61
CA ASP A 143 -26.66 -18.97 0.70
C ASP A 143 -26.72 -17.79 -0.26
N ASN A 144 -26.38 -16.59 0.20
CA ASN A 144 -26.34 -15.40 -0.64
C ASN A 144 -25.26 -15.52 -1.71
N MET A 145 -24.04 -15.96 -1.34
CA MET A 145 -22.97 -16.25 -2.29
C MET A 145 -23.40 -17.28 -3.35
N LEU A 146 -24.08 -18.35 -2.94
CA LEU A 146 -24.58 -19.36 -3.88
C LEU A 146 -25.65 -18.83 -4.82
N LYS A 147 -26.57 -17.99 -4.32
CA LYS A 147 -27.62 -17.36 -5.16
C LYS A 147 -27.04 -16.39 -6.19
N MET A 148 -26.01 -15.67 -5.81
CA MET A 148 -25.33 -14.72 -6.68
C MET A 148 -24.58 -15.42 -7.80
N ALA A 149 -24.14 -16.65 -7.59
CA ALA A 149 -23.45 -17.47 -8.59
C ALA A 149 -24.41 -18.22 -9.53
N ALA A 150 -25.71 -18.29 -9.22
CA ALA A 150 -26.66 -18.96 -10.08
C ALA A 150 -26.86 -18.16 -11.38
N PRO A 151 -26.90 -18.82 -12.58
CA PRO A 151 -27.22 -18.16 -13.81
C PRO A 151 -28.59 -17.49 -13.68
N ALA A 152 -28.65 -16.18 -13.81
CA ALA A 152 -29.93 -15.49 -13.86
C ALA A 152 -30.50 -15.60 -15.27
N ASP A 153 -31.66 -16.23 -15.40
CA ASP A 153 -32.42 -16.28 -16.66
C ASP A 153 -32.86 -14.87 -17.15
N ASN A 154 -32.51 -13.80 -16.40
CA ASN A 154 -32.97 -12.43 -16.59
C ASN A 154 -31.87 -11.36 -16.44
N HIS A 155 -30.62 -11.65 -16.74
CA HIS A 155 -29.63 -10.58 -16.81
C HIS A 155 -29.85 -9.76 -18.09
N LEU A 156 -30.18 -8.49 -17.95
CA LEU A 156 -30.19 -7.50 -19.03
C LEU A 156 -28.84 -7.59 -19.77
N GLU A 157 -28.92 -7.85 -21.08
CA GLU A 157 -27.75 -7.79 -21.96
C GLU A 157 -27.02 -6.47 -21.75
N GLY A 158 -25.74 -6.54 -21.34
CA GLY A 158 -24.87 -5.38 -21.15
C GLY A 158 -24.42 -5.07 -19.71
N THR A 159 -24.93 -5.76 -18.70
CA THR A 159 -24.30 -5.70 -17.37
C THR A 159 -23.14 -6.70 -17.35
N MET A 160 -21.89 -6.20 -17.25
CA MET A 160 -20.77 -7.07 -16.90
C MET A 160 -21.19 -7.83 -15.64
N LEU A 161 -21.11 -9.17 -15.70
CA LEU A 161 -21.12 -10.00 -14.51
C LEU A 161 -19.87 -9.57 -13.72
N HIS A 162 -20.03 -8.58 -12.85
CA HIS A 162 -19.04 -8.33 -11.82
C HIS A 162 -18.98 -9.62 -11.01
N ASP A 163 -17.79 -10.17 -10.89
CA ASP A 163 -17.50 -11.25 -9.97
C ASP A 163 -18.01 -10.82 -8.58
N MET A 164 -19.21 -11.28 -8.23
CA MET A 164 -19.81 -10.92 -6.96
C MET A 164 -18.90 -11.41 -5.85
N THR A 165 -18.35 -10.45 -5.13
CA THR A 165 -17.37 -10.70 -4.11
C THR A 165 -18.07 -11.06 -2.79
N ASP A 166 -17.37 -11.77 -1.93
CA ASP A 166 -17.79 -11.98 -0.54
C ASP A 166 -18.09 -10.64 0.17
N GLN A 167 -17.37 -9.58 -0.18
CA GLN A 167 -17.58 -8.24 0.36
C GLN A 167 -18.94 -7.65 -0.02
N GLU A 168 -19.38 -7.79 -1.25
CA GLU A 168 -20.70 -7.30 -1.68
C GLU A 168 -21.82 -8.08 -0.99
N SER A 169 -21.70 -9.40 -0.89
CA SER A 169 -22.63 -10.24 -0.16
C SER A 169 -22.70 -9.86 1.33
N LEU A 170 -21.55 -9.62 1.97
CA LEU A 170 -21.47 -9.14 3.34
C LEU A 170 -22.18 -7.80 3.51
N ILE A 171 -21.89 -6.82 2.63
CA ILE A 171 -22.50 -5.49 2.66
C ILE A 171 -24.02 -5.58 2.57
N GLN A 172 -24.55 -6.37 1.63
CA GLN A 172 -26.00 -6.55 1.45
C GLN A 172 -26.66 -7.09 2.71
N LEU A 173 -26.10 -8.16 3.29
CA LEU A 173 -26.66 -8.80 4.49
C LEU A 173 -26.62 -7.87 5.71
N VAL A 174 -25.49 -7.19 5.92
CA VAL A 174 -25.36 -6.27 7.06
C VAL A 174 -26.21 -5.01 6.87
N ALA A 175 -26.43 -4.54 5.64
CA ALA A 175 -27.31 -3.43 5.37
C ALA A 175 -28.80 -3.77 5.57
N GLU A 176 -29.19 -5.05 5.52
CA GLU A 176 -30.60 -5.49 5.64
C GLU A 176 -31.21 -5.12 6.99
N GLY A 177 -32.03 -4.09 7.01
CA GLY A 177 -32.71 -3.62 8.23
C GLY A 177 -31.80 -2.98 9.27
N ALA A 178 -30.58 -2.55 8.85
CA ALA A 178 -29.66 -1.83 9.72
C ALA A 178 -30.00 -0.35 9.89
N TYR A 179 -30.75 0.23 8.97
CA TYR A 179 -30.97 1.68 8.96
C TYR A 179 -32.36 2.08 9.44
N PRO A 180 -32.48 3.15 10.25
CA PRO A 180 -31.39 3.86 10.90
C PRO A 180 -30.65 2.97 11.90
N LEU A 181 -29.34 3.14 12.02
CA LEU A 181 -28.52 2.30 12.91
C LEU A 181 -29.02 2.40 14.37
N LYS A 182 -29.29 1.25 14.97
CA LYS A 182 -29.62 1.14 16.38
C LYS A 182 -28.44 0.59 17.14
N MET A 183 -27.65 1.51 17.71
CA MET A 183 -26.49 1.11 18.53
C MET A 183 -26.96 0.38 19.78
N LEU A 184 -26.22 -0.66 20.17
CA LEU A 184 -26.51 -1.37 21.40
C LEU A 184 -26.11 -0.52 22.64
N PRO A 185 -26.90 -0.54 23.70
CA PRO A 185 -26.54 0.13 24.95
C PRO A 185 -25.18 -0.37 25.46
N GLY A 186 -24.30 0.55 25.75
CA GLY A 186 -22.94 0.24 26.24
C GLY A 186 -21.88 0.05 25.16
N SER A 187 -22.23 -0.01 23.88
CA SER A 187 -21.27 0.01 22.78
C SER A 187 -21.41 1.26 21.91
N LYS A 188 -20.28 1.74 21.39
CA LYS A 188 -20.24 2.84 20.40
C LYS A 188 -20.12 2.30 18.96
N ARG A 189 -19.93 0.98 18.79
CA ARG A 189 -19.61 0.37 17.50
C ARG A 189 -20.51 -0.80 17.13
N VAL A 190 -21.18 -1.40 18.11
CA VAL A 190 -22.07 -2.54 17.86
C VAL A 190 -23.49 -2.06 17.69
N PHE A 191 -24.12 -2.48 16.62
CA PHE A 191 -25.49 -2.14 16.24
C PHE A 191 -26.27 -3.39 15.87
N THR A 192 -27.59 -3.27 15.87
CA THR A 192 -28.47 -4.38 15.49
C THR A 192 -28.76 -4.31 13.99
N THR A 193 -28.66 -5.45 13.31
CA THR A 193 -28.93 -5.59 11.87
C THR A 193 -29.74 -6.85 11.57
N MET A 194 -29.95 -7.18 10.29
CA MET A 194 -30.74 -8.32 9.83
C MET A 194 -32.13 -8.39 10.52
N LYS A 195 -32.81 -7.23 10.63
CA LYS A 195 -34.13 -7.12 11.32
C LYS A 195 -34.09 -7.59 12.78
N GLY A 196 -33.00 -7.29 13.48
CA GLY A 196 -32.86 -7.62 14.91
C GLY A 196 -32.22 -9.00 15.18
N ARG A 197 -31.82 -9.72 14.14
CA ARG A 197 -31.29 -11.08 14.27
C ARG A 197 -29.79 -11.17 14.46
N LEU A 198 -29.02 -10.06 14.28
CA LEU A 198 -27.57 -10.02 14.41
C LEU A 198 -27.12 -8.73 15.11
N ASN A 199 -26.18 -8.85 16.01
CA ASN A 199 -25.43 -7.72 16.55
C ASN A 199 -24.08 -7.62 15.82
N ALA A 200 -24.00 -6.73 14.85
CA ALA A 200 -22.79 -6.49 14.10
C ALA A 200 -22.06 -5.26 14.63
N GLY A 201 -20.77 -5.25 14.50
CA GLY A 201 -19.93 -4.10 14.82
C GLY A 201 -18.75 -3.99 13.87
N THR A 202 -17.92 -2.97 14.08
CA THR A 202 -16.73 -2.78 13.25
C THR A 202 -15.49 -2.65 14.09
N PHE A 203 -14.39 -3.14 13.54
CA PHE A 203 -13.08 -2.80 14.06
C PHE A 203 -12.79 -1.32 13.81
N PRO A 204 -12.24 -0.57 14.79
CA PRO A 204 -11.66 0.73 14.49
C PRO A 204 -10.57 0.59 13.45
N VAL A 205 -10.52 1.51 12.47
CA VAL A 205 -9.46 1.48 11.47
C VAL A 205 -8.07 1.76 12.05
N SER A 206 -7.99 2.29 13.27
CA SER A 206 -6.75 2.40 14.04
C SER A 206 -6.33 1.08 14.72
N VAL A 207 -7.22 0.08 14.76
CA VAL A 207 -7.00 -1.24 15.39
C VAL A 207 -6.76 -2.30 14.31
N VAL A 208 -7.63 -2.39 13.31
CA VAL A 208 -7.43 -3.17 12.09
C VAL A 208 -7.31 -2.18 10.94
N ALA A 209 -6.06 -1.80 10.65
CA ALA A 209 -5.78 -0.76 9.68
C ALA A 209 -5.90 -1.28 8.25
N ASN A 210 -6.53 -0.49 7.38
CA ASN A 210 -6.43 -0.71 5.95
C ASN A 210 -5.09 -0.20 5.39
N GLY A 211 -4.78 -0.56 4.14
CA GLY A 211 -3.49 -0.23 3.54
C GLY A 211 -3.23 1.26 3.37
N HIS A 212 -4.26 2.06 3.12
CA HIS A 212 -4.09 3.51 3.00
C HIS A 212 -3.77 4.15 4.37
N VAL A 213 -4.49 3.78 5.43
CA VAL A 213 -4.27 4.30 6.78
C VAL A 213 -2.89 3.90 7.32
N TYR A 214 -2.44 2.67 7.01
CA TYR A 214 -1.16 2.16 7.49
C TYR A 214 0.03 2.64 6.65
N PHE A 215 0.04 2.34 5.33
CA PHE A 215 1.21 2.57 4.47
C PHE A 215 1.29 3.99 3.92
N VAL A 216 0.14 4.62 3.63
CA VAL A 216 0.10 5.96 3.02
C VAL A 216 0.03 7.03 4.08
N GLN A 217 -0.97 7.00 4.97
CA GLN A 217 -1.10 8.01 6.02
C GLN A 217 -0.10 7.82 7.16
N GLN A 218 0.44 6.61 7.34
CA GLN A 218 1.31 6.24 8.47
C GLN A 218 0.70 6.67 9.82
N HIS A 219 -0.60 6.47 9.98
CA HIS A 219 -1.36 6.94 11.14
C HIS A 219 -0.78 6.40 12.46
N HIS A 220 -0.38 5.13 12.48
CA HIS A 220 0.23 4.46 13.63
C HIS A 220 1.48 5.19 14.14
N GLN A 221 2.31 5.74 13.24
CA GLN A 221 3.50 6.52 13.59
C GLN A 221 3.12 7.88 14.18
N LYS A 222 2.09 8.53 13.61
CA LYS A 222 1.62 9.84 14.07
C LYS A 222 1.04 9.79 15.49
N VAL A 223 0.35 8.69 15.83
CA VAL A 223 -0.25 8.51 17.16
C VAL A 223 0.63 7.71 18.12
N GLY A 224 1.76 7.18 17.66
CA GLY A 224 2.68 6.37 18.46
C GLY A 224 2.07 5.06 18.97
N LYS A 225 1.15 4.47 18.19
CA LYS A 225 0.44 3.24 18.56
C LYS A 225 0.30 2.31 17.35
N SER A 226 0.86 1.10 17.47
CA SER A 226 0.69 0.07 16.45
C SER A 226 -0.74 -0.47 16.40
N PRO A 227 -1.32 -0.72 15.22
CA PRO A 227 -2.56 -1.48 15.09
C PRO A 227 -2.31 -2.95 15.47
N ILE A 228 -3.38 -3.71 15.69
CA ILE A 228 -3.31 -5.17 15.91
C ILE A 228 -3.10 -5.90 14.59
N ALA A 229 -3.67 -5.38 13.51
CA ALA A 229 -3.51 -5.95 12.18
C ALA A 229 -3.48 -4.86 11.11
N VAL A 230 -2.86 -5.18 9.98
CA VAL A 230 -2.91 -4.35 8.77
C VAL A 230 -3.30 -5.21 7.57
N HIS A 231 -4.31 -4.77 6.84
CA HIS A 231 -4.77 -5.35 5.60
C HIS A 231 -4.25 -4.52 4.42
N ALA A 232 -3.49 -5.13 3.50
CA ALA A 232 -2.86 -4.44 2.37
C ALA A 232 -3.85 -4.10 1.24
N THR A 233 -4.93 -3.39 1.58
CA THR A 233 -5.87 -2.78 0.63
C THR A 233 -5.33 -1.47 0.05
N PHE A 234 -6.09 -0.82 -0.83
CA PHE A 234 -5.71 0.44 -1.49
C PHE A 234 -4.32 0.37 -2.15
N ASN A 235 -4.07 -0.74 -2.83
CA ASN A 235 -2.80 -1.01 -3.47
C ASN A 235 -2.97 -1.10 -4.98
N PRO A 236 -2.51 -0.09 -5.74
CA PRO A 236 -2.61 -0.08 -7.19
C PRO A 236 -1.65 -1.07 -7.88
N GLY A 237 -0.63 -1.57 -7.15
CA GLY A 237 0.41 -2.45 -7.69
C GLY A 237 0.06 -3.95 -7.71
N GLY A 238 -1.19 -4.34 -7.43
CA GLY A 238 -1.60 -5.75 -7.36
C GLY A 238 -0.86 -6.55 -6.28
N ASN A 239 -0.74 -7.87 -6.45
CA ASN A 239 -0.06 -8.73 -5.47
C ASN A 239 1.43 -8.39 -5.26
N PRO A 240 2.23 -8.10 -6.29
CA PRO A 240 3.61 -7.65 -6.10
C PRO A 240 3.70 -6.35 -5.29
N GLY A 241 2.78 -5.42 -5.51
CA GLY A 241 2.70 -4.19 -4.73
C GLY A 241 2.40 -4.43 -3.26
N LYS A 242 1.48 -5.37 -2.93
CA LYS A 242 1.20 -5.76 -1.54
C LYS A 242 2.45 -6.33 -0.85
N VAL A 243 3.14 -7.24 -1.50
CA VAL A 243 4.41 -7.80 -0.99
C VAL A 243 5.43 -6.69 -0.78
N HIS A 244 5.52 -5.76 -1.73
CA HIS A 244 6.46 -4.65 -1.65
C HIS A 244 6.15 -3.72 -0.47
N ARG A 245 4.88 -3.34 -0.26
CA ARG A 245 4.47 -2.55 0.92
C ARG A 245 4.80 -3.23 2.25
N PHE A 246 4.60 -4.55 2.33
CA PHE A 246 5.02 -5.30 3.51
C PHE A 246 6.54 -5.32 3.68
N ARG A 247 7.34 -5.37 2.60
CA ARG A 247 8.80 -5.24 2.65
C ARG A 247 9.23 -3.86 3.13
N GLU A 248 8.62 -2.81 2.62
CA GLU A 248 8.87 -1.42 3.05
C GLU A 248 8.59 -1.23 4.54
N ALA A 249 7.54 -1.87 5.06
CA ALA A 249 7.15 -1.83 6.46
C ALA A 249 7.83 -2.87 7.35
N HIS A 250 8.80 -3.64 6.84
CA HIS A 250 9.48 -4.75 7.53
C HIS A 250 8.55 -5.87 8.03
N LEU A 251 7.39 -6.03 7.41
CA LEU A 251 6.39 -7.04 7.78
C LEU A 251 6.43 -8.30 6.89
N TRP A 252 7.31 -8.32 5.89
CA TRP A 252 7.46 -9.46 4.99
C TRP A 252 8.62 -10.36 5.43
N HIS A 253 8.30 -11.56 5.92
CA HIS A 253 9.30 -12.48 6.49
C HIS A 253 9.67 -13.65 5.56
N ALA A 254 9.02 -13.77 4.39
CA ALA A 254 9.19 -14.92 3.50
C ALA A 254 10.41 -14.80 2.56
N ASP A 255 11.14 -13.69 2.58
CA ASP A 255 12.33 -13.55 1.73
C ASP A 255 13.44 -14.50 2.18
N PRO A 256 14.14 -15.15 1.22
CA PRO A 256 15.29 -16.01 1.54
C PRO A 256 16.47 -15.19 2.06
N GLU A 257 17.44 -15.86 2.70
CA GLU A 257 18.65 -15.21 3.22
C GLU A 257 19.43 -14.48 2.11
N ALA A 258 19.48 -15.06 0.90
CA ALA A 258 20.14 -14.46 -0.26
C ALA A 258 19.55 -13.08 -0.66
N TYR A 259 18.32 -12.76 -0.25
CA TYR A 259 17.75 -11.44 -0.47
C TYR A 259 18.50 -10.36 0.32
N TYR A 260 19.04 -10.70 1.49
CA TYR A 260 19.76 -9.80 2.39
C TYR A 260 21.25 -9.84 2.19
N VAL A 261 21.80 -11.04 1.96
CA VAL A 261 23.23 -11.26 1.79
C VAL A 261 23.45 -12.15 0.58
N ASP A 262 23.67 -11.55 -0.58
CA ASP A 262 23.98 -12.28 -1.80
C ASP A 262 25.48 -12.16 -2.13
N PRO A 263 26.24 -13.25 -2.04
CA PRO A 263 27.65 -13.25 -2.40
C PRO A 263 27.93 -13.03 -3.90
N GLY A 264 26.91 -13.17 -4.74
CA GLY A 264 26.98 -12.92 -6.18
C GLY A 264 27.05 -11.44 -6.56
N HIS A 265 26.68 -10.54 -5.64
CA HIS A 265 26.68 -9.10 -5.88
C HIS A 265 27.84 -8.38 -5.17
N ASN A 266 28.27 -7.26 -5.76
CA ASN A 266 29.26 -6.36 -5.13
C ASN A 266 28.64 -5.51 -3.99
N GLY A 267 27.45 -5.88 -3.49
CA GLY A 267 26.67 -5.17 -2.49
C GLY A 267 25.61 -4.28 -3.11
N PHE A 268 25.28 -3.18 -2.46
CA PHE A 268 24.14 -2.34 -2.76
C PHE A 268 24.55 -0.96 -3.28
N ILE A 269 23.66 -0.33 -4.05
CA ILE A 269 23.80 1.06 -4.48
C ILE A 269 22.51 1.82 -4.12
N ALA A 270 22.64 2.94 -3.42
CA ALA A 270 21.53 3.71 -2.91
C ALA A 270 21.67 5.20 -3.25
N TYR A 271 20.60 5.96 -3.20
CA TYR A 271 20.62 7.41 -3.27
C TYR A 271 20.78 8.00 -1.88
N ASP A 272 21.75 8.90 -1.72
CA ASP A 272 22.04 9.59 -0.46
C ASP A 272 21.75 11.11 -0.55
N GLY A 273 21.17 11.54 -1.66
CA GLY A 273 20.83 12.94 -1.86
C GLY A 273 19.55 13.34 -1.15
N THR A 274 19.42 14.62 -0.87
CA THR A 274 18.15 15.23 -0.44
C THR A 274 17.33 15.62 -1.65
N VAL A 275 16.02 15.59 -1.54
CA VAL A 275 15.13 16.18 -2.53
C VAL A 275 15.38 17.69 -2.56
N PRO A 276 15.60 18.30 -3.72
CA PRO A 276 15.69 19.76 -3.84
C PRO A 276 14.46 20.45 -3.24
N LEU A 277 14.66 21.45 -2.40
CA LEU A 277 13.56 22.09 -1.66
C LEU A 277 12.55 22.77 -2.59
N GLU A 278 13.00 23.27 -3.73
CA GLU A 278 12.16 23.84 -4.77
C GLU A 278 11.17 22.84 -5.39
N LEU A 279 11.46 21.53 -5.35
CA LEU A 279 10.56 20.48 -5.80
C LEU A 279 9.50 20.12 -4.76
N LEU A 280 9.74 20.48 -3.50
CA LEU A 280 8.79 20.23 -2.40
C LEU A 280 7.83 21.41 -2.18
N ASP A 281 8.08 22.55 -2.81
CA ASP A 281 7.25 23.75 -2.67
C ASP A 281 6.24 23.86 -3.83
N ALA A 282 5.00 23.47 -3.57
CA ALA A 282 3.92 23.55 -4.55
C ALA A 282 3.66 24.99 -5.06
N ARG A 283 4.07 26.02 -4.30
CA ARG A 283 3.91 27.42 -4.70
C ARG A 283 4.81 27.81 -5.86
N THR A 284 5.88 27.04 -6.12
CA THR A 284 6.79 27.26 -7.26
C THR A 284 6.25 26.71 -8.58
N ALA A 285 5.14 25.95 -8.52
CA ALA A 285 4.48 25.36 -9.67
C ALA A 285 3.12 26.01 -9.91
N GLY A 286 2.54 25.80 -11.08
CA GLY A 286 1.22 26.33 -11.41
C GLY A 286 0.07 25.64 -10.66
N SER A 287 0.30 24.43 -10.15
CA SER A 287 -0.66 23.65 -9.38
C SER A 287 0.04 22.63 -8.47
N GLN A 288 -0.71 22.09 -7.49
CA GLN A 288 -0.25 21.00 -6.63
C GLN A 288 0.16 19.77 -7.44
N LEU A 289 -0.63 19.42 -8.44
CA LEU A 289 -0.33 18.31 -9.35
C LEU A 289 0.97 18.56 -10.13
N GLU A 290 1.16 19.77 -10.69
CA GLU A 290 2.39 20.08 -11.44
C GLU A 290 3.64 19.95 -10.56
N ALA A 291 3.57 20.43 -9.31
CA ALA A 291 4.65 20.23 -8.33
C ALA A 291 4.94 18.75 -8.09
N HIS A 292 3.88 17.95 -7.89
CA HIS A 292 4.01 16.50 -7.72
C HIS A 292 4.68 15.87 -8.94
N LEU A 293 4.29 16.22 -10.14
CA LEU A 293 4.84 15.67 -11.37
C LEU A 293 6.33 15.99 -11.56
N ARG A 294 6.74 17.22 -11.24
CA ARG A 294 8.16 17.61 -11.26
C ARG A 294 8.97 16.76 -10.26
N LEU A 295 8.40 16.52 -9.09
CA LEU A 295 9.03 15.67 -8.07
C LEU A 295 9.12 14.21 -8.53
N MET A 296 8.08 13.68 -9.17
CA MET A 296 8.10 12.32 -9.73
C MET A 296 9.12 12.18 -10.85
N ALA A 297 9.27 13.18 -11.71
CA ALA A 297 10.32 13.22 -12.74
C ALA A 297 11.73 13.18 -12.14
N PHE A 298 11.95 13.87 -11.03
CA PHE A 298 13.19 13.79 -10.28
C PHE A 298 13.47 12.36 -9.76
N TYR A 299 12.49 11.71 -9.16
CA TYR A 299 12.66 10.33 -8.68
C TYR A 299 12.87 9.32 -9.81
N ALA A 300 12.19 9.52 -10.95
CA ALA A 300 12.43 8.73 -12.16
C ALA A 300 13.88 8.83 -12.61
N HIS A 301 14.42 10.04 -12.64
CA HIS A 301 15.81 10.29 -12.99
C HIS A 301 16.79 9.63 -12.01
N VAL A 302 16.57 9.77 -10.70
CA VAL A 302 17.38 9.10 -9.68
C VAL A 302 17.34 7.57 -9.86
N THR A 303 16.14 7.01 -10.06
CA THR A 303 15.95 5.57 -10.25
C THR A 303 16.68 5.06 -11.49
N MET A 304 16.62 5.79 -12.60
CA MET A 304 17.36 5.44 -13.81
C MET A 304 18.85 5.33 -13.54
N HIS A 305 19.44 6.28 -12.79
CA HIS A 305 20.86 6.22 -12.44
C HIS A 305 21.19 5.03 -11.52
N LEU A 306 20.33 4.75 -10.54
CA LEU A 306 20.52 3.60 -9.63
C LEU A 306 20.49 2.29 -10.39
N LEU A 307 19.52 2.08 -11.29
CA LEU A 307 19.39 0.87 -12.10
C LEU A 307 20.58 0.71 -13.05
N ALA A 308 20.97 1.78 -13.75
CA ALA A 308 22.07 1.76 -14.70
C ALA A 308 23.42 1.47 -14.03
N LEU A 309 23.73 2.21 -12.97
CA LEU A 309 24.97 2.04 -12.24
C LEU A 309 24.98 0.73 -11.46
N GLY A 310 23.84 0.32 -10.91
CA GLY A 310 23.68 -0.98 -10.26
C GLY A 310 24.09 -2.10 -11.20
N ARG A 311 23.57 -2.12 -12.43
CA ARG A 311 23.92 -3.10 -13.48
C ARG A 311 25.41 -3.08 -13.81
N VAL A 312 25.97 -1.90 -14.09
CA VAL A 312 27.38 -1.73 -14.52
C VAL A 312 28.37 -2.08 -13.41
N LEU A 313 28.00 -1.83 -12.15
CA LEU A 313 28.85 -2.08 -10.98
C LEU A 313 28.60 -3.45 -10.35
N GLY A 314 27.62 -4.21 -10.82
CA GLY A 314 27.18 -5.47 -10.22
C GLY A 314 26.62 -5.27 -8.80
N ARG A 315 25.88 -4.20 -8.57
CA ARG A 315 25.27 -3.85 -7.28
C ARG A 315 23.76 -3.86 -7.37
N VAL A 316 23.09 -4.28 -6.29
CA VAL A 316 21.63 -4.25 -6.21
C VAL A 316 21.16 -2.83 -5.84
N PRO A 317 20.28 -2.22 -6.64
CA PRO A 317 19.71 -0.92 -6.32
C PRO A 317 18.83 -0.95 -5.08
N VAL A 318 19.00 0.01 -4.19
CA VAL A 318 18.08 0.33 -3.09
C VAL A 318 17.33 1.59 -3.49
N MET A 319 16.00 1.49 -3.59
CA MET A 319 15.18 2.60 -4.05
C MET A 319 15.21 3.77 -3.06
N PRO A 320 15.09 5.01 -3.54
CA PRO A 320 14.98 6.15 -2.65
C PRO A 320 13.64 6.15 -1.90
N GLN A 321 13.62 6.71 -0.69
CA GLN A 321 12.36 7.03 -0.03
C GLN A 321 11.63 8.10 -0.85
N LEU A 322 10.39 7.81 -1.23
CA LEU A 322 9.59 8.74 -2.02
C LEU A 322 8.86 9.72 -1.10
N ILE A 323 8.74 10.96 -1.58
CA ILE A 323 7.87 11.99 -1.01
C ILE A 323 6.85 12.35 -2.06
N CYS A 324 5.58 12.38 -1.69
CA CYS A 324 4.49 12.73 -2.58
C CYS A 324 3.84 14.06 -2.17
N LEU A 325 3.46 14.83 -3.17
CA LEU A 325 2.67 16.06 -3.03
C LEU A 325 1.21 15.85 -3.47
N CYS A 326 0.89 14.65 -3.93
CA CYS A 326 -0.44 14.24 -4.35
C CYS A 326 -0.63 12.79 -3.95
N ASP A 327 -1.79 12.49 -3.35
CA ASP A 327 -2.17 11.11 -3.06
C ASP A 327 -2.39 10.35 -4.38
N ARG A 328 -2.30 9.05 -4.30
CA ARG A 328 -2.70 8.18 -5.38
C ARG A 328 -3.96 7.45 -4.98
N ASP A 329 -5.06 7.80 -5.64
CA ASP A 329 -6.32 7.11 -5.49
C ASP A 329 -6.69 6.38 -6.79
N GLU A 330 -7.54 5.39 -6.66
CA GLU A 330 -8.19 4.72 -7.79
C GLU A 330 -9.18 5.63 -8.51
N HIS A 331 -9.45 6.82 -7.98
CA HIS A 331 -10.41 7.77 -8.53
C HIS A 331 -9.74 8.99 -9.17
N PRO A 332 -10.20 9.39 -10.36
CA PRO A 332 -9.70 10.60 -11.01
C PRO A 332 -10.07 11.90 -10.28
N ASP A 333 -10.95 11.83 -9.28
CA ASP A 333 -11.58 12.99 -8.65
C ASP A 333 -10.77 13.57 -7.47
N ILE A 334 -9.54 13.11 -7.23
CA ILE A 334 -8.66 13.70 -6.22
C ILE A 334 -8.19 15.13 -6.60
N LEU A 335 -8.31 15.48 -7.87
CA LEU A 335 -7.93 16.80 -8.34
C LEU A 335 -9.07 17.82 -8.12
N PRO A 336 -8.75 19.08 -7.79
CA PRO A 336 -7.40 19.66 -7.67
C PRO A 336 -6.75 19.53 -6.29
N SER A 337 -7.40 18.93 -5.30
CA SER A 337 -6.93 18.87 -3.91
C SER A 337 -5.71 17.99 -3.71
N CYS A 338 -5.46 17.03 -4.61
CA CYS A 338 -4.44 16.00 -4.50
C CYS A 338 -4.55 15.13 -3.24
N THR A 339 -5.74 15.07 -2.64
CA THR A 339 -6.04 14.19 -1.51
C THR A 339 -7.32 13.43 -1.76
N THR A 340 -7.32 12.17 -1.40
CA THR A 340 -8.54 11.37 -1.41
C THR A 340 -9.53 11.97 -0.43
N GLY A 341 -10.74 12.22 -0.91
CA GLY A 341 -11.78 12.78 -0.06
C GLY A 341 -12.11 11.87 1.12
N GLY A 342 -12.26 12.50 2.30
CA GLY A 342 -12.49 11.77 3.54
C GLY A 342 -11.23 11.14 4.16
N SER A 343 -10.05 11.36 3.58
CA SER A 343 -8.78 10.93 4.14
C SER A 343 -8.24 11.96 5.15
N ASP A 344 -7.53 11.47 6.19
CA ASP A 344 -6.76 12.30 7.11
C ASP A 344 -5.32 12.56 6.62
N LEU A 345 -5.04 12.30 5.34
CA LEU A 345 -3.71 12.49 4.76
C LEU A 345 -3.35 13.97 4.71
N GLU A 346 -2.15 14.29 5.19
CA GLU A 346 -1.53 15.62 5.11
C GLU A 346 -0.40 15.63 4.08
N LEU A 347 -0.38 16.63 3.21
CA LEU A 347 0.65 16.82 2.20
C LEU A 347 1.76 17.77 2.68
N PRO A 348 3.03 17.54 2.35
CA PRO A 348 3.58 16.37 1.68
C PRO A 348 3.69 15.16 2.62
N PHE A 349 3.79 13.95 2.07
CA PHE A 349 3.92 12.72 2.84
C PHE A 349 4.98 11.78 2.25
N GLU A 350 5.49 10.86 3.06
CA GLU A 350 6.31 9.75 2.60
C GLU A 350 5.39 8.70 2.00
N CYS A 351 5.53 8.46 0.70
CA CYS A 351 4.65 7.56 -0.03
C CYS A 351 5.35 6.22 -0.34
N PRO A 352 4.59 5.13 -0.39
CA PRO A 352 5.12 3.84 -0.81
C PRO A 352 5.55 3.87 -2.28
N MET A 353 6.44 2.97 -2.67
CA MET A 353 7.01 2.92 -4.02
C MET A 353 5.95 2.80 -5.11
N ASP A 354 4.86 2.10 -4.85
CA ASP A 354 3.76 1.91 -5.80
C ASP A 354 2.92 3.18 -6.04
N ALA A 355 3.17 4.25 -5.31
CA ALA A 355 2.63 5.57 -5.64
C ALA A 355 3.19 6.13 -6.96
N LEU A 356 4.40 5.73 -7.34
CA LEU A 356 5.06 6.17 -8.57
C LEU A 356 5.27 5.02 -9.56
N PHE A 357 5.67 3.84 -9.08
CA PHE A 357 6.14 2.74 -9.90
C PHE A 357 5.11 1.63 -10.05
N ASN A 358 5.06 1.04 -11.25
CA ASN A 358 4.31 -0.18 -11.51
C ASN A 358 5.05 -1.40 -10.96
N THR A 359 4.79 -1.75 -9.71
CA THR A 359 5.46 -2.88 -9.04
C THR A 359 5.18 -4.22 -9.71
N GLN A 360 4.04 -4.38 -10.42
CA GLN A 360 3.74 -5.55 -11.22
C GLN A 360 4.70 -5.66 -12.42
N GLU A 361 4.89 -4.58 -13.18
CA GLU A 361 5.85 -4.54 -14.29
C GLU A 361 7.28 -4.82 -13.83
N TRP A 362 7.66 -4.33 -12.66
CA TRP A 362 8.98 -4.63 -12.08
C TRP A 362 9.14 -6.11 -11.79
N ALA A 363 8.11 -6.74 -11.24
CA ALA A 363 8.11 -8.18 -10.96
C ALA A 363 8.14 -9.00 -12.25
N ASP A 364 7.30 -8.66 -13.23
CA ASP A 364 7.17 -9.38 -14.50
C ASP A 364 8.47 -9.33 -15.33
N ARG A 365 9.23 -8.24 -15.19
CA ARG A 365 10.53 -8.06 -15.87
C ARG A 365 11.71 -8.57 -15.06
N GLY A 366 11.50 -9.08 -13.87
CA GLY A 366 12.55 -9.58 -12.99
C GLY A 366 13.57 -8.51 -12.60
N VAL A 367 13.14 -7.25 -12.43
CA VAL A 367 14.03 -6.16 -11.97
C VAL A 367 14.38 -6.41 -10.51
N ASP A 368 15.66 -6.70 -10.25
CA ASP A 368 16.14 -6.88 -8.87
C ASP A 368 16.43 -5.52 -8.23
N PHE A 369 15.81 -5.28 -7.08
CA PHE A 369 15.96 -4.06 -6.28
C PHE A 369 15.60 -4.32 -4.82
N ARG A 370 15.87 -3.35 -3.96
CA ARG A 370 15.47 -3.36 -2.55
C ARG A 370 14.65 -2.12 -2.22
N PRO A 371 13.69 -2.20 -1.29
CA PRO A 371 12.91 -1.05 -0.85
C PRO A 371 13.78 -0.01 -0.12
N ALA A 372 13.28 1.20 0.01
CA ALA A 372 13.99 2.31 0.67
C ALA A 372 14.42 1.97 2.10
N SER A 373 13.60 1.21 2.83
CA SER A 373 13.82 0.78 4.21
C SER A 373 14.82 -0.38 4.37
N PHE A 374 15.28 -0.96 3.27
CA PHE A 374 16.08 -2.20 3.30
C PHE A 374 17.36 -2.09 4.13
N LEU A 375 18.05 -0.96 4.06
CA LEU A 375 19.32 -0.78 4.77
C LEU A 375 19.15 -0.73 6.30
N GLU A 376 17.94 -0.49 6.78
CA GLU A 376 17.58 -0.50 8.21
C GLU A 376 17.10 -1.87 8.68
N HIS A 377 16.82 -2.81 7.75
CA HIS A 377 16.26 -4.11 8.07
C HIS A 377 17.19 -4.93 9.00
N ASN A 378 16.63 -5.58 10.03
CA ASN A 378 17.38 -6.32 11.04
C ASN A 378 18.11 -7.56 10.49
N ARG A 379 17.56 -8.21 9.44
CA ARG A 379 18.20 -9.35 8.77
C ARG A 379 19.41 -8.95 7.91
N LEU A 380 19.62 -7.66 7.63
CA LEU A 380 20.83 -7.20 6.98
C LEU A 380 21.95 -7.10 8.04
N PRO A 381 23.07 -7.87 7.89
CA PRO A 381 24.15 -7.85 8.86
C PRO A 381 24.74 -6.46 9.10
N LEU A 382 25.15 -6.19 10.34
CA LEU A 382 25.72 -4.89 10.71
C LEU A 382 27.00 -4.56 9.92
N GLU A 383 27.81 -5.56 9.61
CA GLU A 383 29.00 -5.42 8.77
C GLU A 383 28.67 -4.95 7.35
N GLU A 384 27.57 -5.44 6.76
CA GLU A 384 27.08 -4.95 5.46
C GLU A 384 26.66 -3.49 5.56
N LYS A 385 25.91 -3.12 6.60
CA LYS A 385 25.43 -1.74 6.81
C LYS A 385 26.56 -0.75 7.07
N SER A 386 27.56 -1.15 7.86
CA SER A 386 28.70 -0.29 8.26
C SER A 386 29.72 -0.11 7.16
N SER A 387 29.80 -1.04 6.19
CA SER A 387 30.70 -0.94 5.04
C SER A 387 30.12 -0.02 3.97
N ALA A 388 29.98 1.27 4.28
CA ALA A 388 29.33 2.25 3.43
C ALA A 388 30.29 3.37 2.98
N ALA A 389 30.17 3.80 1.74
CA ALA A 389 30.84 4.99 1.20
C ALA A 389 29.84 5.87 0.43
N VAL A 390 30.06 7.17 0.47
CA VAL A 390 29.29 8.16 -0.31
C VAL A 390 30.13 8.64 -1.49
N ALA A 391 29.58 8.54 -2.69
CA ALA A 391 30.13 9.12 -3.88
C ALA A 391 29.30 10.35 -4.27
N SER A 392 29.87 11.56 -4.16
CA SER A 392 29.22 12.79 -4.56
C SER A 392 29.55 13.13 -6.00
N LEU A 393 28.52 13.24 -6.85
CA LEU A 393 28.61 13.63 -8.25
C LEU A 393 28.35 15.15 -8.39
N GLY A 394 29.31 15.90 -8.92
CA GLY A 394 29.20 17.34 -9.12
C GLY A 394 30.15 18.17 -8.26
N ALA A 395 30.19 19.48 -8.51
CA ALA A 395 31.16 20.40 -7.90
C ALA A 395 31.10 20.40 -6.37
N GLN A 396 32.25 20.70 -5.74
CA GLN A 396 32.48 20.73 -4.29
C GLN A 396 31.57 21.65 -3.47
N ASP A 397 30.70 22.45 -4.13
CA ASP A 397 29.85 23.44 -3.47
C ASP A 397 28.56 22.91 -2.86
N THR A 398 28.25 21.63 -3.02
CA THR A 398 27.17 21.01 -2.26
C THR A 398 27.64 20.52 -0.90
N LYS A 399 28.21 21.40 -0.08
CA LYS A 399 28.31 21.15 1.36
C LYS A 399 26.91 20.90 1.88
N PRO A 400 26.70 19.87 2.72
CA PRO A 400 25.44 19.73 3.42
C PRO A 400 25.15 21.06 4.08
N VAL A 401 24.02 21.69 3.75
CA VAL A 401 23.61 22.93 4.40
C VAL A 401 23.34 22.58 5.85
N GLU A 402 24.29 22.88 6.73
CA GLU A 402 24.10 22.83 8.16
C GLU A 402 22.95 23.76 8.50
N GLY A 403 21.92 23.25 9.12
CA GLY A 403 20.88 24.06 9.76
C GLY A 403 19.53 24.16 9.07
N GLY A 404 19.30 23.58 7.93
CA GLY A 404 17.93 23.49 7.37
C GLY A 404 17.13 22.38 8.03
N GLY A 405 16.23 22.73 8.95
CA GLY A 405 15.37 21.81 9.70
C GLY A 405 14.31 21.08 8.84
N SER A 406 14.75 20.41 7.78
CA SER A 406 13.86 19.55 6.97
C SER A 406 13.63 18.25 7.73
N LYS A 407 12.35 17.93 7.98
CA LYS A 407 11.94 16.64 8.55
C LYS A 407 12.42 15.42 7.73
N TRP A 408 12.96 15.65 6.54
CA TRP A 408 13.44 14.65 5.59
C TRP A 408 14.95 14.32 5.69
N ARG A 409 15.67 14.90 6.63
CA ARG A 409 17.10 14.65 6.88
C ARG A 409 17.34 13.59 7.96
N TYR A 410 16.37 12.81 8.31
CA TYR A 410 16.50 11.78 9.32
C TYR A 410 16.61 10.41 8.69
N GLU A 411 17.46 9.56 9.26
CA GLU A 411 17.41 8.13 9.03
C GLU A 411 16.16 7.60 9.72
N GLN A 412 15.40 6.77 9.01
CA GLN A 412 14.27 6.08 9.61
C GLN A 412 14.76 4.72 10.11
N ARG A 413 14.53 4.44 11.36
CA ARG A 413 14.82 3.16 11.97
C ARG A 413 13.53 2.50 12.41
N TYR A 414 13.30 1.30 11.90
CA TYR A 414 12.15 0.51 12.32
C TYR A 414 12.41 -0.12 13.68
N ASN A 415 11.50 0.07 14.62
CA ASN A 415 11.51 -0.56 15.93
C ASN A 415 10.54 -1.75 15.91
N GLU A 416 11.08 -2.96 15.90
CA GLU A 416 10.29 -4.20 15.79
C GLU A 416 9.41 -4.46 17.01
N SER A 417 9.78 -3.98 18.18
CA SER A 417 8.98 -4.19 19.38
C SER A 417 7.73 -3.32 19.44
N THR A 418 7.77 -2.15 18.80
CA THR A 418 6.66 -1.20 18.76
C THR A 418 5.96 -1.16 17.40
N HIS A 419 6.54 -1.79 16.38
CA HIS A 419 6.12 -1.68 14.98
C HIS A 419 6.03 -0.23 14.47
N LEU A 420 6.89 0.64 14.99
CA LEU A 420 6.95 2.06 14.63
C LEU A 420 8.29 2.42 14.00
N TRP A 421 8.27 3.42 13.12
CA TRP A 421 9.47 4.02 12.58
C TRP A 421 9.96 5.15 13.49
N GLU A 422 11.20 5.04 13.94
CA GLU A 422 11.89 6.08 14.70
C GLU A 422 12.72 6.95 13.74
N ARG A 423 12.71 8.26 13.95
CA ARG A 423 13.50 9.21 13.16
C ARG A 423 14.75 9.58 13.95
N LEU A 424 15.88 9.14 13.43
CA LEU A 424 17.19 9.43 14.00
C LEU A 424 17.94 10.43 13.10
N PRO A 425 18.75 11.34 13.67
CA PRO A 425 19.63 12.17 12.88
C PRO A 425 20.54 11.29 12.03
N LYS A 426 20.63 11.58 10.72
CA LYS A 426 21.48 10.85 9.80
C LYS A 426 22.95 11.06 10.18
N PRO A 427 23.72 10.00 10.48
CA PRO A 427 25.12 10.14 10.82
C PRO A 427 25.91 10.72 9.64
N ALA A 428 26.93 11.50 9.93
CA ALA A 428 27.83 11.99 8.89
C ALA A 428 28.53 10.81 8.21
N PRO A 429 28.62 10.80 6.85
CA PRO A 429 29.26 9.70 6.14
C PRO A 429 30.76 9.65 6.50
N GLN A 430 31.25 8.44 6.83
CA GLN A 430 32.66 8.25 7.21
C GLN A 430 33.62 8.29 6.01
N HIS A 431 33.15 7.90 4.84
CA HIS A 431 33.93 7.86 3.62
C HIS A 431 33.18 8.62 2.50
N VAL A 432 33.71 9.76 2.10
CA VAL A 432 33.15 10.58 1.00
C VAL A 432 34.17 10.68 -0.11
N VAL A 433 33.78 10.30 -1.32
CA VAL A 433 34.56 10.47 -2.54
C VAL A 433 33.87 11.50 -3.42
N TYR A 434 34.54 12.61 -3.69
CA TYR A 434 34.06 13.62 -4.61
C TYR A 434 34.46 13.27 -6.04
N LEU A 435 33.49 13.33 -6.93
CA LEU A 435 33.68 13.16 -8.36
C LEU A 435 33.35 14.49 -9.05
N ASP A 436 34.38 15.16 -9.60
CA ASP A 436 34.31 16.52 -10.13
C ASP A 436 33.49 16.63 -11.44
N SER A 437 32.58 15.73 -11.69
CA SER A 437 31.80 15.71 -12.92
C SER A 437 30.32 15.50 -12.62
N PRO A 438 29.44 16.37 -13.18
CA PRO A 438 28.01 16.10 -13.18
C PRO A 438 27.60 15.02 -14.20
N VAL A 439 28.59 14.51 -14.97
CA VAL A 439 28.38 13.50 -16.01
C VAL A 439 28.89 12.16 -15.53
N VAL A 440 28.03 11.14 -15.56
CA VAL A 440 28.43 9.78 -15.30
C VAL A 440 29.04 9.20 -16.58
N ASP A 441 30.34 9.21 -16.67
CA ASP A 441 31.13 8.68 -17.78
C ASP A 441 31.98 7.47 -17.38
N ASN A 442 32.78 6.93 -18.31
CA ASN A 442 33.65 5.79 -18.05
C ASN A 442 34.67 6.03 -16.93
N LYS A 443 35.14 7.27 -16.73
CA LYS A 443 36.10 7.60 -15.66
C LYS A 443 35.41 7.56 -14.31
N VAL A 444 34.19 8.08 -14.22
CA VAL A 444 33.35 7.98 -13.03
C VAL A 444 33.08 6.51 -12.72
N VAL A 445 32.64 5.72 -13.70
CA VAL A 445 32.39 4.28 -13.51
C VAL A 445 33.64 3.54 -13.04
N GLN A 446 34.84 3.83 -13.60
CA GLN A 446 36.08 3.21 -13.14
C GLN A 446 36.41 3.57 -11.68
N ARG A 447 36.20 4.83 -11.27
CA ARG A 447 36.36 5.26 -9.89
C ARG A 447 35.36 4.54 -8.95
N LEU A 448 34.10 4.44 -9.36
CA LEU A 448 33.08 3.72 -8.60
C LEU A 448 33.38 2.22 -8.49
N ARG A 449 33.93 1.60 -9.54
CA ARG A 449 34.43 0.21 -9.48
C ARG A 449 35.58 0.04 -8.49
N GLY A 450 36.40 1.06 -8.31
CA GLY A 450 37.45 1.09 -7.28
C GLY A 450 36.90 1.00 -5.85
N MET A 451 35.62 1.33 -5.65
CA MET A 451 34.93 1.28 -4.34
C MET A 451 34.30 -0.08 -4.03
N LYS A 452 34.73 -1.15 -4.69
CA LYS A 452 34.18 -2.52 -4.51
C LYS A 452 34.28 -3.06 -3.07
N ASN A 453 35.19 -2.53 -2.27
CA ASN A 453 35.38 -2.94 -0.87
C ASN A 453 34.25 -2.42 0.05
N PHE A 454 33.46 -1.46 -0.39
CA PHE A 454 32.31 -0.96 0.34
C PHE A 454 31.05 -1.70 -0.10
N ARG A 455 30.35 -2.30 0.84
CA ARG A 455 29.13 -3.07 0.54
C ARG A 455 27.95 -2.18 0.19
N VAL A 456 27.90 -0.96 0.72
CA VAL A 456 26.88 0.04 0.39
C VAL A 456 27.53 1.24 -0.27
N LEU A 457 27.19 1.50 -1.52
CA LEU A 457 27.61 2.70 -2.24
C LEU A 457 26.43 3.67 -2.31
N ARG A 458 26.54 4.81 -1.65
CA ARG A 458 25.52 5.85 -1.64
C ARG A 458 25.90 6.95 -2.62
N LEU A 459 25.01 7.26 -3.55
CA LEU A 459 25.20 8.32 -4.55
C LEU A 459 24.59 9.61 -4.05
N ALA A 460 25.38 10.68 -3.98
CA ALA A 460 24.92 12.04 -3.72
C ALA A 460 25.13 12.94 -4.94
N GLY A 461 24.44 14.08 -4.99
CA GLY A 461 24.60 15.07 -6.07
C GLY A 461 23.91 14.69 -7.38
N LEU A 462 23.07 13.65 -7.40
CA LEU A 462 22.16 13.42 -8.52
C LEU A 462 21.13 14.54 -8.55
N SER A 463 21.07 15.26 -9.67
CA SER A 463 20.13 16.35 -9.90
C SER A 463 19.54 16.21 -11.30
N PRO A 464 18.49 16.95 -11.64
CA PRO A 464 17.96 16.97 -13.02
C PRO A 464 19.00 17.37 -14.07
N ALA A 465 20.05 18.10 -13.65
CA ALA A 465 21.18 18.48 -14.52
C ALA A 465 22.28 17.41 -14.60
N THR A 466 22.21 16.35 -13.79
CA THR A 466 23.17 15.24 -13.87
C THR A 466 22.88 14.43 -15.14
N THR A 467 23.85 14.33 -16.03
CA THR A 467 23.70 13.60 -17.28
C THR A 467 24.35 12.22 -17.18
N TYR A 468 23.61 11.22 -17.63
CA TYR A 468 24.12 9.87 -17.81
C TYR A 468 24.60 9.74 -19.25
N CYS A 469 25.91 9.50 -19.46
CA CYS A 469 26.47 9.38 -20.80
C CYS A 469 26.22 7.97 -21.37
N ALA A 470 25.08 7.82 -22.03
CA ALA A 470 24.64 6.57 -22.65
C ALA A 470 25.65 5.95 -23.62
N LYS A 471 26.41 6.77 -24.34
CA LYS A 471 27.33 6.32 -25.40
C LYS A 471 28.53 5.53 -24.86
N SER A 472 28.85 5.61 -23.59
CA SER A 472 30.02 4.97 -22.98
C SER A 472 29.72 3.68 -22.19
N LEU A 473 28.45 3.36 -21.94
CA LEU A 473 28.06 2.32 -20.99
C LEU A 473 27.33 1.12 -21.61
N ASP A 474 27.38 0.95 -22.92
CA ASP A 474 26.71 -0.05 -23.75
C ASP A 474 25.34 0.38 -24.36
N ALA A 475 25.06 -0.23 -25.50
CA ALA A 475 23.93 0.08 -26.40
C ALA A 475 22.51 -0.08 -25.78
N ASP A 476 22.44 -0.42 -24.50
CA ASP A 476 21.18 -0.72 -23.79
C ASP A 476 20.54 0.47 -23.06
N THR A 477 21.07 1.66 -23.18
CA THR A 477 20.53 2.83 -22.46
C THR A 477 19.17 3.25 -22.96
N ALA A 478 18.93 3.17 -24.26
CA ALA A 478 17.61 3.43 -24.84
C ALA A 478 16.57 2.43 -24.30
N THR A 479 16.99 1.19 -24.10
CA THR A 479 16.17 0.14 -23.49
C THR A 479 15.90 0.43 -22.02
N LEU A 480 16.87 1.00 -21.29
CA LEU A 480 16.72 1.37 -19.89
C LEU A 480 15.82 2.59 -19.70
N GLU A 481 15.99 3.64 -20.54
CA GLU A 481 15.10 4.80 -20.54
C GLU A 481 13.67 4.42 -20.89
N GLN A 482 13.49 3.54 -21.89
CA GLN A 482 12.18 3.00 -22.25
C GLN A 482 11.61 2.16 -21.11
N LEU A 483 12.44 1.34 -20.46
CA LEU A 483 12.02 0.55 -19.30
C LEU A 483 11.54 1.45 -18.18
N VAL A 484 12.35 2.43 -17.75
CA VAL A 484 11.97 3.35 -16.66
C VAL A 484 10.73 4.15 -17.03
N ALA A 485 10.60 4.61 -18.28
CA ALA A 485 9.41 5.30 -18.76
C ALA A 485 8.15 4.41 -18.66
N ARG A 486 8.25 3.12 -18.99
CA ARG A 486 7.13 2.16 -18.83
C ARG A 486 6.84 1.88 -17.37
N LEU A 487 7.87 1.69 -16.53
CA LEU A 487 7.74 1.43 -15.10
C LEU A 487 6.99 2.57 -14.37
N ILE A 488 6.98 3.76 -14.94
CA ILE A 488 6.29 4.94 -14.40
C ILE A 488 4.95 5.18 -15.10
N ARG A 489 4.92 5.06 -16.41
CA ARG A 489 3.82 5.55 -17.27
C ARG A 489 2.52 4.78 -17.11
N ASP A 490 2.60 3.44 -16.95
CA ASP A 490 1.41 2.59 -17.03
C ASP A 490 0.62 2.54 -15.72
N ASN A 491 1.09 3.23 -14.68
CA ASN A 491 0.53 3.08 -13.34
C ASN A 491 0.16 4.41 -12.64
N ASN A 492 -0.01 5.48 -13.39
CA ASN A 492 -0.25 6.79 -12.79
C ASN A 492 -1.75 7.16 -12.86
N TRP A 493 -2.54 6.66 -11.92
CA TRP A 493 -3.97 6.94 -11.83
C TRP A 493 -4.29 8.42 -11.57
N CYS A 494 -3.44 9.11 -10.80
CA CYS A 494 -3.58 10.55 -10.61
C CYS A 494 -3.60 11.34 -11.92
N CYS A 495 -3.18 10.70 -13.01
CA CYS A 495 -2.73 11.40 -14.19
C CYS A 495 -3.35 10.84 -15.46
N ALA A 496 -4.59 10.38 -15.43
CA ALA A 496 -5.39 10.30 -16.64
C ALA A 496 -5.41 11.66 -17.40
N ALA A 497 -5.09 12.75 -16.71
CA ALA A 497 -4.76 14.05 -17.32
C ALA A 497 -3.40 14.06 -18.02
N PHE A 498 -2.50 13.11 -17.77
CA PHE A 498 -1.18 13.05 -18.41
C PHE A 498 -1.23 12.70 -19.89
N ASP A 499 -2.14 11.83 -20.29
CA ASP A 499 -2.33 11.52 -21.71
C ASP A 499 -2.90 12.71 -22.50
N LYS A 500 -3.42 13.74 -21.80
CA LYS A 500 -3.91 14.99 -22.40
C LYS A 500 -2.91 16.16 -22.30
N ALA A 501 -1.93 16.09 -21.42
CA ALA A 501 -0.81 17.04 -21.40
C ALA A 501 0.24 16.56 -22.41
N ALA A 502 0.55 17.40 -23.37
CA ALA A 502 1.34 17.17 -24.56
C ALA A 502 2.47 16.12 -24.40
N PRO A 503 2.62 15.17 -25.36
CA PRO A 503 3.72 14.24 -25.36
C PRO A 503 5.02 15.02 -25.52
N GLY A 504 5.80 15.15 -24.46
CA GLY A 504 7.09 15.86 -24.50
C GLY A 504 7.56 16.47 -23.20
N THR A 505 6.76 16.53 -22.16
CA THR A 505 7.13 17.13 -20.87
C THR A 505 7.93 16.21 -19.94
N TYR A 506 8.24 15.00 -20.40
CA TYR A 506 9.14 14.04 -19.75
C TYR A 506 10.34 13.69 -20.65
N ARG A 507 10.99 14.68 -21.18
CA ARG A 507 12.32 14.51 -21.79
C ARG A 507 13.38 15.14 -20.92
#